data_736f014476d72c1fcc1b1f79e04bb036
#
_entry.id   736f014476d72c1fcc1b1f79e04bb036
#
_cell.length_a   1.000
_cell.length_b   1.000
_cell.length_c   1.000
_cell.angle_alpha   90.00
_cell.angle_beta   90.00
_cell.angle_gamma   90.00
#
_symmetry.space_group_name_H-M   'P 1'
#
loop_
_entity.id
_entity.type
_entity.pdbx_description
1 polymer ?
#
loop_
_entity_poly.entity_id
_entity_poly.type
_entity_poly.pdbx_seq_one_letter_code
_entity_poly.pdbx_strand_id
1 'polypeptide(L)'
;SYDCVPGYMFDQGKIGSNSNTSITQRIAIIQLTTGEDLRRFVTSRYMRWRGDERNHLFDAIPSIRLNKQQYTKGLWPSIGTKKEKQVLTQVFSNKRNLSDLISKNGKVTLFIPNSTRYFISAVHENLGRGQQTLKLIDEQSRDLVQVIINSEFFYWYWRVTDGGFSVSLNTIKNLRLPSSENVNFHERDIRKIAKKLRSKKIMNHCRVVKSNKGNKINYKFDKDQSLMKEIDELIHVLYELKEKCIFHAHKSNSLEGLSRREFTDSREN
;
A
#
# COMPACT_ATOMS: atom_id res chain seq x y z
N SER A 1 12.91 2.82 -12.80
CA SER A 1 12.30 4.07 -12.32
C SER A 1 12.42 4.12 -10.80
N TYR A 2 12.73 5.26 -10.27
CA TYR A 2 12.90 5.49 -8.85
C TYR A 2 11.85 6.48 -8.41
N ASP A 3 11.05 6.06 -7.43
CA ASP A 3 10.10 6.95 -6.77
C ASP A 3 10.75 7.47 -5.49
N CYS A 4 10.94 8.76 -5.39
CA CYS A 4 11.48 9.36 -4.19
C CYS A 4 10.53 10.41 -3.62
N VAL A 5 10.53 10.56 -2.31
CA VAL A 5 9.81 11.63 -1.64
C VAL A 5 10.66 12.88 -1.73
N PRO A 6 10.20 13.90 -2.41
CA PRO A 6 10.92 15.12 -2.54
C PRO A 6 11.01 15.85 -1.25
N GLY A 7 11.53 16.36 -0.63
CA GLY A 7 11.79 17.03 0.64
C GLY A 7 13.18 16.66 1.13
N TYR A 8 13.69 15.55 0.57
CA TYR A 8 15.02 15.05 0.90
C TYR A 8 15.97 15.04 -0.32
N MET A 9 15.46 15.28 -1.53
CA MET A 9 16.29 15.31 -2.74
C MET A 9 17.16 16.54 -2.90
N PHE A 10 16.62 17.65 -2.48
CA PHE A 10 17.36 18.89 -2.46
C PHE A 10 17.57 19.18 -0.98
N ASP A 11 18.81 19.31 -0.57
CA ASP A 11 19.08 19.83 0.77
C ASP A 11 18.03 20.86 1.00
N GLN A 12 17.23 20.78 2.03
CA GLN A 12 16.11 21.70 2.31
C GLN A 12 16.51 23.15 1.96
N GLY A 13 17.16 23.25 0.83
CA GLY A 13 17.74 24.43 0.28
C GLY A 13 16.62 25.38 -0.03
N LYS A 14 16.64 26.51 0.60
CA LYS A 14 15.81 27.65 0.28
C LYS A 14 15.92 27.86 -1.24
N ILE A 15 14.85 27.54 -1.96
CA ILE A 15 14.74 27.96 -3.34
C ILE A 15 14.37 29.43 -3.31
N GLY A 16 15.35 30.30 -3.55
CA GLY A 16 15.21 31.74 -3.43
C GLY A 16 15.51 32.27 -2.01
N SER A 17 15.96 33.48 -1.93
CA SER A 17 16.53 34.12 -0.73
C SER A 17 15.61 34.20 0.49
N ASN A 18 14.32 33.96 0.35
CA ASN A 18 13.33 34.15 1.43
C ASN A 18 12.26 33.09 1.56
N SER A 19 12.31 31.96 0.85
CA SER A 19 11.26 30.96 0.96
C SER A 19 11.71 29.74 1.75
N ASN A 20 11.01 29.44 2.85
CA ASN A 20 11.07 28.18 3.57
C ASN A 20 10.27 27.07 2.84
N THR A 21 10.12 27.15 1.53
CA THR A 21 9.36 26.19 0.73
C THR A 21 10.20 24.96 0.46
N SER A 22 9.97 23.91 1.23
CA SER A 22 10.44 22.58 0.87
C SER A 22 9.63 22.07 -0.33
N ILE A 23 10.32 21.55 -1.33
CA ILE A 23 9.67 20.82 -2.43
C ILE A 23 9.09 19.53 -1.84
N THR A 24 7.77 19.36 -1.90
CA THR A 24 7.05 18.20 -1.36
C THR A 24 6.54 17.26 -2.45
N GLN A 25 7.09 17.33 -3.66
CA GLN A 25 6.69 16.47 -4.77
C GLN A 25 7.49 15.17 -4.80
N ARG A 26 6.90 14.09 -5.26
CA ARG A 26 7.58 12.84 -5.54
C ARG A 26 8.24 12.93 -6.90
N ILE A 27 9.39 12.27 -7.04
CA ILE A 27 10.15 12.24 -8.28
C ILE A 27 10.35 10.79 -8.69
N ALA A 28 10.15 10.51 -9.98
CA ALA A 28 10.57 9.28 -10.62
C ALA A 28 11.78 9.57 -11.52
N ILE A 29 12.85 8.81 -11.34
CA ILE A 29 13.98 8.81 -12.27
C ILE A 29 13.74 7.65 -13.25
N ILE A 30 13.61 7.97 -14.53
CA ILE A 30 13.37 6.99 -15.58
C ILE A 30 14.55 7.00 -16.52
N GLN A 31 15.20 5.84 -16.67
CA GLN A 31 16.23 5.62 -17.69
C GLN A 31 15.63 4.74 -18.79
N LEU A 32 15.66 5.21 -20.02
CA LEU A 32 15.20 4.49 -21.20
C LEU A 32 16.40 4.10 -22.04
N THR A 33 16.47 2.83 -22.43
CA THR A 33 17.44 2.31 -23.38
C THR A 33 16.73 1.89 -24.66
N THR A 34 17.24 2.27 -25.81
CA THR A 34 16.74 1.87 -27.13
C THR A 34 17.39 0.56 -27.56
N GLY A 35 16.66 -0.31 -28.25
CA GLY A 35 17.22 -1.44 -28.99
C GLY A 35 17.16 -2.80 -28.30
N GLU A 36 16.60 -2.94 -27.09
CA GLU A 36 16.50 -4.22 -26.40
C GLU A 36 15.07 -4.64 -26.05
N ASP A 37 14.91 -5.83 -25.49
CA ASP A 37 13.64 -6.48 -25.17
C ASP A 37 12.72 -5.59 -24.32
N LEU A 38 11.79 -4.89 -24.96
CA LEU A 38 10.79 -4.02 -24.37
C LEU A 38 9.83 -4.73 -23.38
N ARG A 39 9.95 -6.05 -23.23
CA ARG A 39 9.15 -6.85 -22.30
C ARG A 39 9.69 -6.82 -20.88
N ARG A 40 10.89 -6.33 -20.66
CA ARG A 40 11.56 -6.29 -19.36
C ARG A 40 11.84 -4.86 -18.92
N PHE A 41 11.73 -4.62 -17.64
CA PHE A 41 12.13 -3.34 -17.03
C PHE A 41 12.73 -3.60 -15.63
N VAL A 42 13.56 -2.67 -15.19
CA VAL A 42 14.11 -2.67 -13.84
C VAL A 42 13.34 -1.64 -13.02
N THR A 43 12.98 -2.01 -11.82
CA THR A 43 12.30 -1.13 -10.88
C THR A 43 12.97 -1.21 -9.51
N SER A 44 12.72 -0.21 -8.68
CA SER A 44 13.21 -0.16 -7.31
C SER A 44 12.08 0.12 -6.35
N ARG A 45 12.32 -0.13 -5.06
CA ARG A 45 11.44 0.35 -3.99
C ARG A 45 11.33 1.86 -4.02
N TYR A 46 10.22 2.34 -3.47
CA TYR A 46 10.07 3.71 -3.05
C TYR A 46 11.02 4.00 -1.88
N MET A 47 11.92 4.96 -2.04
CA MET A 47 12.97 5.28 -1.08
C MET A 47 12.82 6.69 -0.52
N ARG A 48 13.25 6.86 0.73
CA ARG A 48 13.56 8.14 1.34
C ARG A 48 15.06 8.20 1.62
N TRP A 49 15.66 9.34 1.47
CA TRP A 49 17.04 9.57 1.88
C TRP A 49 17.20 10.98 2.45
N ARG A 50 18.24 11.16 3.23
CA ARG A 50 18.69 12.46 3.74
C ARG A 50 19.76 13.05 2.80
N GLY A 51 20.07 14.34 2.99
CA GLY A 51 21.09 15.01 2.16
C GLY A 51 22.47 14.36 2.23
N ASP A 52 22.87 13.89 3.39
CA ASP A 52 24.12 13.18 3.67
C ASP A 52 24.20 11.78 3.04
N GLU A 53 23.04 11.14 2.83
CA GLU A 53 22.93 9.82 2.21
C GLU A 53 22.96 9.87 0.66
N ARG A 54 22.88 11.07 0.08
CA ARG A 54 22.71 11.25 -1.39
C ARG A 54 23.81 10.61 -2.21
N ASN A 55 25.06 10.70 -1.80
CA ASN A 55 26.21 10.20 -2.54
C ASN A 55 26.21 8.67 -2.67
N HIS A 56 25.54 7.98 -1.74
CA HIS A 56 25.43 6.53 -1.72
C HIS A 56 24.09 6.01 -2.21
N LEU A 57 23.19 6.91 -2.64
CA LEU A 57 21.81 6.57 -2.98
C LEU A 57 21.73 5.49 -4.06
N PHE A 58 22.45 5.68 -5.17
CA PHE A 58 22.34 4.77 -6.31
C PHE A 58 23.00 3.40 -6.07
N ASP A 59 24.02 3.36 -5.22
CA ASP A 59 24.68 2.11 -4.80
C ASP A 59 23.82 1.30 -3.83
N ALA A 60 22.94 2.00 -3.10
CA ALA A 60 22.16 1.45 -2.03
C ALA A 60 20.70 1.09 -2.40
N ILE A 61 20.21 1.50 -3.58
CA ILE A 61 18.83 1.27 -3.98
C ILE A 61 18.63 -0.19 -4.43
N PRO A 62 17.82 -0.98 -3.68
CA PRO A 62 17.45 -2.31 -4.13
C PRO A 62 16.63 -2.22 -5.42
N SER A 63 17.08 -2.92 -6.45
CA SER A 63 16.41 -2.96 -7.74
C SER A 63 16.16 -4.38 -8.19
N ILE A 64 15.09 -4.60 -8.97
CA ILE A 64 14.75 -5.91 -9.49
C ILE A 64 14.25 -5.80 -10.93
N ARG A 65 14.61 -6.81 -11.73
CA ARG A 65 14.13 -6.96 -13.10
C ARG A 65 12.76 -7.65 -13.12
N LEU A 66 11.82 -7.02 -13.79
CA LEU A 66 10.45 -7.50 -13.93
C LEU A 66 10.09 -7.77 -15.38
N ASN A 67 9.14 -8.68 -15.61
CA ASN A 67 8.55 -8.94 -16.91
C ASN A 67 7.22 -8.17 -17.01
N LYS A 68 7.10 -7.31 -18.01
CA LYS A 68 5.93 -6.46 -18.24
C LYS A 68 4.62 -7.25 -18.44
N GLN A 69 4.71 -8.46 -18.99
CA GLN A 69 3.55 -9.33 -19.25
C GLN A 69 2.88 -9.86 -17.96
N GLN A 70 3.60 -9.84 -16.82
CA GLN A 70 3.09 -10.35 -15.55
C GLN A 70 2.16 -9.35 -14.84
N TYR A 71 2.07 -8.12 -15.31
CA TYR A 71 1.32 -7.06 -14.64
C TYR A 71 0.25 -6.46 -15.54
N THR A 72 -0.78 -5.89 -14.93
CA THR A 72 -1.83 -5.19 -15.65
C THR A 72 -1.23 -4.07 -16.51
N LYS A 73 -1.75 -3.87 -17.71
CA LYS A 73 -1.30 -2.85 -18.65
C LYS A 73 -1.20 -1.47 -17.96
N GLY A 74 -0.02 -0.87 -18.04
CA GLY A 74 0.25 0.43 -17.42
C GLY A 74 0.67 0.38 -15.95
N LEU A 75 0.69 -0.79 -15.31
CA LEU A 75 1.21 -0.93 -13.95
C LEU A 75 2.73 -1.12 -13.98
N TRP A 76 3.43 -0.28 -13.22
CA TRP A 76 4.87 -0.31 -12.99
C TRP A 76 5.12 -0.38 -11.49
N PRO A 77 5.11 -1.58 -10.88
CA PRO A 77 5.20 -1.69 -9.44
C PRO A 77 6.57 -1.26 -8.91
N SER A 78 6.57 -0.47 -7.84
CA SER A 78 7.77 0.02 -7.16
C SER A 78 8.23 -0.99 -6.11
N ILE A 79 8.88 -2.08 -6.57
CA ILE A 79 9.44 -3.14 -5.74
C ILE A 79 10.93 -3.29 -6.00
N GLY A 80 11.71 -3.78 -5.02
CA GLY A 80 13.16 -3.87 -5.12
C GLY A 80 13.75 -5.23 -4.72
N THR A 81 12.93 -6.19 -4.26
CA THR A 81 13.42 -7.48 -3.78
C THR A 81 12.70 -8.67 -4.42
N LYS A 82 13.38 -9.83 -4.43
CA LYS A 82 12.79 -11.09 -4.89
C LYS A 82 11.53 -11.46 -4.10
N LYS A 83 11.54 -11.23 -2.79
CA LYS A 83 10.39 -11.51 -1.91
C LYS A 83 9.17 -10.68 -2.30
N GLU A 84 9.34 -9.37 -2.51
CA GLU A 84 8.25 -8.52 -2.99
C GLU A 84 7.73 -8.96 -4.36
N LYS A 85 8.64 -9.34 -5.27
CA LYS A 85 8.26 -9.90 -6.58
C LYS A 85 7.42 -11.17 -6.44
N GLN A 86 7.81 -12.10 -5.57
CA GLN A 86 7.08 -13.34 -5.33
C GLN A 86 5.67 -13.06 -4.82
N VAL A 87 5.54 -12.23 -3.78
CA VAL A 87 4.22 -11.84 -3.23
C VAL A 87 3.36 -11.15 -4.29
N LEU A 88 3.92 -10.20 -5.01
CA LEU A 88 3.16 -9.49 -6.05
C LEU A 88 2.73 -10.43 -7.18
N THR A 89 3.61 -11.33 -7.62
CA THR A 89 3.28 -12.35 -8.63
C THR A 89 2.14 -13.26 -8.14
N GLN A 90 2.19 -13.69 -6.89
CA GLN A 90 1.16 -14.52 -6.29
C GLN A 90 -0.19 -13.79 -6.19
N VAL A 91 -0.17 -12.51 -5.79
CA VAL A 91 -1.39 -11.69 -5.79
C VAL A 91 -1.97 -11.57 -7.20
N PHE A 92 -1.13 -11.27 -8.21
CA PHE A 92 -1.58 -11.11 -9.59
C PHE A 92 -1.97 -12.41 -10.29
N SER A 93 -1.63 -13.59 -9.76
CA SER A 93 -2.12 -14.87 -10.27
C SER A 93 -3.60 -15.11 -9.99
N ASN A 94 -4.17 -14.42 -9.01
CA ASN A 94 -5.61 -14.48 -8.73
C ASN A 94 -6.42 -13.83 -9.87
N LYS A 95 -7.56 -14.44 -10.19
CA LYS A 95 -8.37 -14.02 -11.36
C LYS A 95 -9.38 -12.92 -11.04
N ARG A 96 -9.95 -12.90 -9.82
CA ARG A 96 -11.01 -11.99 -9.40
C ARG A 96 -10.43 -10.67 -8.94
N ASN A 97 -11.13 -9.58 -9.23
CA ASN A 97 -10.79 -8.25 -8.75
C ASN A 97 -11.75 -7.82 -7.62
N LEU A 98 -11.32 -6.87 -6.80
CA LEU A 98 -12.19 -6.26 -5.81
C LEU A 98 -13.37 -5.52 -6.46
N SER A 99 -13.23 -5.06 -7.70
CA SER A 99 -14.34 -4.51 -8.49
C SER A 99 -15.53 -5.44 -8.60
N ASP A 100 -15.32 -6.76 -8.57
CA ASP A 100 -16.38 -7.76 -8.70
C ASP A 100 -17.32 -7.80 -7.48
N LEU A 101 -16.88 -7.24 -6.35
CA LEU A 101 -17.66 -7.09 -5.12
C LEU A 101 -18.32 -5.71 -4.98
N ILE A 102 -18.09 -4.80 -5.95
CA ILE A 102 -18.62 -3.43 -5.92
C ILE A 102 -19.84 -3.34 -6.83
N SER A 103 -20.92 -2.75 -6.31
CA SER A 103 -22.14 -2.49 -7.09
C SER A 103 -22.69 -1.09 -6.82
N LYS A 104 -23.20 -0.42 -7.84
CA LYS A 104 -23.90 0.87 -7.69
C LYS A 104 -25.10 0.75 -6.76
N ASN A 105 -25.76 -0.41 -6.77
CA ASN A 105 -26.92 -0.74 -5.96
C ASN A 105 -26.55 -1.57 -4.71
N GLY A 106 -25.28 -1.55 -4.33
CA GLY A 106 -24.79 -2.30 -3.18
C GLY A 106 -25.49 -1.91 -1.89
N LYS A 107 -25.83 -2.91 -1.07
CA LYS A 107 -26.63 -2.75 0.16
C LYS A 107 -25.80 -2.26 1.35
N VAL A 108 -24.49 -2.46 1.32
CA VAL A 108 -23.61 -2.12 2.43
C VAL A 108 -22.48 -1.22 1.95
N THR A 109 -22.01 -0.36 2.86
CA THR A 109 -21.07 0.70 2.50
C THR A 109 -19.84 0.64 3.40
N LEU A 110 -18.67 0.88 2.79
CA LEU A 110 -17.41 1.21 3.48
C LEU A 110 -16.93 2.58 3.05
N PHE A 111 -16.36 3.30 4.00
CA PHE A 111 -15.74 4.60 3.79
C PHE A 111 -14.23 4.48 3.95
N ILE A 112 -13.47 5.06 3.02
CA ILE A 112 -12.02 4.99 2.96
C ILE A 112 -11.48 6.41 2.79
N PRO A 113 -10.46 6.84 3.55
CA PRO A 113 -9.89 8.17 3.39
C PRO A 113 -9.18 8.29 2.03
N ASN A 114 -9.35 9.42 1.34
CA ASN A 114 -8.68 9.70 0.06
C ASN A 114 -7.16 9.85 0.23
N SER A 115 -6.69 10.30 1.39
CA SER A 115 -5.28 10.50 1.67
C SER A 115 -4.91 9.94 3.03
N THR A 116 -3.84 9.17 3.07
CA THR A 116 -3.30 8.58 4.29
C THR A 116 -1.80 8.78 4.34
N ARG A 117 -1.18 8.66 5.53
CA ARG A 117 0.28 8.72 5.65
C ARG A 117 0.89 7.36 5.97
N TYR A 118 0.34 6.64 6.93
CA TYR A 118 0.97 5.45 7.52
C TYR A 118 0.06 4.23 7.61
N PHE A 119 -1.23 4.42 7.39
CA PHE A 119 -2.23 3.36 7.48
C PHE A 119 -3.47 3.74 6.66
N ILE A 120 -4.13 2.76 6.05
CA ILE A 120 -5.38 2.94 5.33
C ILE A 120 -6.48 2.26 6.13
N SER A 121 -7.50 3.01 6.54
CA SER A 121 -8.64 2.46 7.26
C SER A 121 -9.86 2.36 6.36
N ALA A 122 -10.55 1.22 6.39
CA ALA A 122 -11.89 1.04 5.81
C ALA A 122 -12.89 0.85 6.94
N VAL A 123 -13.86 1.73 7.06
CA VAL A 123 -14.83 1.74 8.14
C VAL A 123 -16.25 1.84 7.62
N HIS A 124 -17.22 1.47 8.45
CA HIS A 124 -18.65 1.57 8.13
C HIS A 124 -19.26 2.92 8.52
N GLU A 125 -18.53 3.75 9.28
CA GLU A 125 -18.96 5.09 9.65
C GLU A 125 -18.44 6.14 8.68
N ASN A 126 -19.23 7.17 8.45
CA ASN A 126 -18.87 8.29 7.59
C ASN A 126 -17.70 9.07 8.20
N LEU A 127 -16.60 9.20 7.44
CA LEU A 127 -15.37 9.90 7.87
C LEU A 127 -15.45 11.44 7.74
N GLY A 128 -16.54 11.95 7.19
CA GLY A 128 -16.67 13.36 6.84
C GLY A 128 -15.96 13.70 5.53
N ARG A 129 -15.14 14.75 5.51
CA ARG A 129 -14.45 15.18 4.28
C ARG A 129 -13.30 14.26 3.86
N GLY A 130 -13.05 14.23 2.55
CA GLY A 130 -11.88 13.56 1.98
C GLY A 130 -11.93 12.04 2.09
N GLN A 131 -13.10 11.48 1.85
CA GLN A 131 -13.34 10.05 1.82
C GLN A 131 -13.83 9.58 0.45
N GLN A 132 -13.67 8.31 0.20
CA GLN A 132 -14.28 7.56 -0.88
C GLN A 132 -15.32 6.61 -0.28
N THR A 133 -16.33 6.30 -1.07
CA THR A 133 -17.43 5.40 -0.69
C THR A 133 -17.39 4.17 -1.57
N LEU A 134 -17.28 2.99 -0.96
CA LEU A 134 -17.45 1.71 -1.62
C LEU A 134 -18.81 1.13 -1.26
N LYS A 135 -19.67 0.93 -2.25
CA LYS A 135 -20.92 0.19 -2.11
C LYS A 135 -20.67 -1.25 -2.51
N LEU A 136 -20.88 -2.18 -1.59
CA LEU A 136 -20.60 -3.60 -1.75
C LEU A 136 -21.90 -4.40 -1.86
N ILE A 137 -21.84 -5.51 -2.57
CA ILE A 137 -23.00 -6.33 -2.92
C ILE A 137 -23.72 -6.86 -1.68
N ASP A 138 -22.98 -7.28 -0.65
CA ASP A 138 -23.50 -7.88 0.58
C ASP A 138 -22.55 -7.70 1.78
N GLU A 139 -22.95 -8.22 2.93
CA GLU A 139 -22.18 -8.15 4.18
C GLU A 139 -20.91 -9.00 4.17
N GLN A 140 -20.93 -10.14 3.51
CA GLN A 140 -19.75 -11.02 3.39
C GLN A 140 -18.65 -10.31 2.59
N SER A 141 -19.02 -9.68 1.49
CA SER A 141 -18.11 -8.85 0.68
C SER A 141 -17.57 -7.66 1.47
N ARG A 142 -18.43 -7.00 2.27
CA ARG A 142 -18.00 -5.90 3.15
C ARG A 142 -16.96 -6.38 4.16
N ASP A 143 -17.22 -7.49 4.82
CA ASP A 143 -16.35 -8.02 5.86
C ASP A 143 -14.98 -8.41 5.29
N LEU A 144 -14.96 -9.07 4.13
CA LEU A 144 -13.73 -9.40 3.40
C LEU A 144 -12.94 -8.14 3.01
N VAL A 145 -13.60 -7.19 2.34
CA VAL A 145 -12.97 -5.95 1.88
C VAL A 145 -12.48 -5.11 3.05
N GLN A 146 -13.24 -5.05 4.15
CA GLN A 146 -12.85 -4.36 5.36
C GLN A 146 -11.57 -4.95 5.96
N VAL A 147 -11.46 -6.26 6.06
CA VAL A 147 -10.25 -6.95 6.57
C VAL A 147 -9.07 -6.69 5.66
N ILE A 148 -9.22 -6.86 4.34
CA ILE A 148 -8.12 -6.66 3.39
C ILE A 148 -7.60 -5.22 3.44
N ILE A 149 -8.46 -4.21 3.38
CA ILE A 149 -8.03 -2.80 3.34
C ILE A 149 -7.39 -2.35 4.66
N ASN A 150 -7.82 -2.91 5.80
CA ASN A 150 -7.23 -2.60 7.09
C ASN A 150 -5.95 -3.40 7.41
N SER A 151 -5.38 -4.13 6.47
CA SER A 151 -4.13 -4.88 6.62
C SER A 151 -2.89 -4.07 6.25
N GLU A 152 -1.74 -4.48 6.75
CA GLU A 152 -0.44 -3.97 6.29
C GLU A 152 -0.16 -4.37 4.84
N PHE A 153 -0.67 -5.53 4.41
CA PHE A 153 -0.62 -5.98 3.03
C PHE A 153 -1.23 -4.95 2.08
N PHE A 154 -2.44 -4.44 2.36
CA PHE A 154 -3.06 -3.46 1.47
C PHE A 154 -2.30 -2.13 1.46
N TYR A 155 -1.77 -1.70 2.61
CA TYR A 155 -0.90 -0.53 2.68
C TYR A 155 0.35 -0.71 1.80
N TRP A 156 1.02 -1.87 1.86
CA TRP A 156 2.14 -2.22 1.00
C TRP A 156 1.71 -2.24 -0.48
N TYR A 157 0.63 -2.96 -0.82
CA TYR A 157 0.10 -3.05 -2.18
C TYR A 157 -0.14 -1.66 -2.79
N TRP A 158 -0.83 -0.79 -2.06
CA TRP A 158 -1.05 0.59 -2.47
C TRP A 158 0.26 1.36 -2.69
N ARG A 159 1.24 1.19 -1.81
CA ARG A 159 2.55 1.85 -1.95
C ARG A 159 3.28 1.41 -3.20
N VAL A 160 3.26 0.14 -3.53
CA VAL A 160 4.01 -0.41 -4.68
C VAL A 160 3.29 -0.24 -6.00
N THR A 161 1.95 -0.08 -6.01
CA THR A 161 1.15 0.00 -7.23
C THR A 161 0.65 1.41 -7.57
N ASP A 162 0.51 2.30 -6.59
CA ASP A 162 -0.09 3.64 -6.74
C ASP A 162 0.84 4.77 -6.24
N GLY A 163 2.10 4.47 -5.95
CA GLY A 163 3.06 5.46 -5.44
C GLY A 163 2.70 6.07 -4.08
N GLY A 164 1.57 5.71 -3.45
CA GLY A 164 1.22 6.03 -2.06
C GLY A 164 1.00 7.51 -1.74
N PHE A 165 0.47 8.32 -2.66
CA PHE A 165 0.12 9.71 -2.38
C PHE A 165 -1.35 9.87 -1.99
N SER A 166 -2.24 9.42 -2.84
CA SER A 166 -3.68 9.33 -2.57
C SER A 166 -4.15 7.90 -2.77
N VAL A 167 -5.13 7.48 -2.00
CA VAL A 167 -5.74 6.17 -2.20
C VAL A 167 -6.72 6.30 -3.36
N SER A 168 -6.36 5.82 -4.56
CA SER A 168 -7.25 5.91 -5.71
C SER A 168 -8.28 4.79 -5.70
N LEU A 169 -9.50 5.10 -6.12
CA LEU A 169 -10.54 4.09 -6.28
C LEU A 169 -10.14 3.02 -7.30
N ASN A 170 -9.34 3.40 -8.29
CA ASN A 170 -8.84 2.49 -9.30
C ASN A 170 -7.89 1.45 -8.71
N THR A 171 -6.98 1.85 -7.82
CA THR A 171 -6.10 0.92 -7.10
C THR A 171 -6.89 -0.06 -6.25
N ILE A 172 -7.93 0.42 -5.55
CA ILE A 172 -8.82 -0.45 -4.76
C ILE A 172 -9.52 -1.46 -5.67
N LYS A 173 -10.14 -1.01 -6.76
CA LYS A 173 -10.88 -1.86 -7.69
C LYS A 173 -10.02 -2.93 -8.37
N ASN A 174 -8.77 -2.61 -8.66
CA ASN A 174 -7.85 -3.50 -9.37
C ASN A 174 -7.10 -4.47 -8.44
N LEU A 175 -7.29 -4.38 -7.12
CA LEU A 175 -6.74 -5.36 -6.20
C LEU A 175 -7.30 -6.75 -6.53
N ARG A 176 -6.41 -7.71 -6.74
CA ARG A 176 -6.79 -9.11 -6.93
C ARG A 176 -7.27 -9.70 -5.61
N LEU A 177 -8.42 -10.33 -5.62
CA LEU A 177 -8.98 -10.99 -4.45
C LEU A 177 -8.39 -12.39 -4.25
N PRO A 178 -8.35 -12.91 -3.03
CA PRO A 178 -8.06 -14.32 -2.78
C PRO A 178 -9.04 -15.24 -3.52
N SER A 179 -8.69 -16.51 -3.67
CA SER A 179 -9.59 -17.50 -4.27
C SER A 179 -10.91 -17.59 -3.51
N SER A 180 -12.00 -17.87 -4.20
CA SER A 180 -13.31 -18.04 -3.55
C SER A 180 -13.31 -19.19 -2.56
N GLU A 181 -12.53 -20.24 -2.84
CA GLU A 181 -12.37 -21.39 -1.97
C GLU A 181 -11.75 -20.98 -0.62
N ASN A 182 -10.64 -20.27 -0.64
CA ASN A 182 -10.01 -19.77 0.59
C ASN A 182 -10.90 -18.79 1.35
N VAL A 183 -11.59 -17.90 0.64
CA VAL A 183 -12.53 -16.95 1.28
C VAL A 183 -13.65 -17.71 2.00
N ASN A 184 -14.23 -18.73 1.37
CA ASN A 184 -15.31 -19.53 1.97
C ASN A 184 -14.79 -20.37 3.14
N PHE A 185 -13.62 -20.96 3.02
CA PHE A 185 -13.00 -21.76 4.09
C PHE A 185 -12.74 -20.92 5.35
N HIS A 186 -12.33 -19.67 5.18
CA HIS A 186 -12.00 -18.74 6.26
C HIS A 186 -13.12 -17.72 6.58
N GLU A 187 -14.34 -17.95 6.12
CA GLU A 187 -15.46 -17.00 6.32
C GLU A 187 -15.68 -16.62 7.80
N ARG A 188 -15.57 -17.59 8.70
CA ARG A 188 -15.76 -17.36 10.15
C ARG A 188 -14.69 -16.43 10.72
N ASP A 189 -13.46 -16.58 10.31
CA ASP A 189 -12.33 -15.75 10.77
C ASP A 189 -12.44 -14.34 10.19
N ILE A 190 -12.78 -14.21 8.91
CA ILE A 190 -13.06 -12.93 8.26
C ILE A 190 -14.15 -12.17 9.04
N ARG A 191 -15.28 -12.81 9.29
CA ARG A 191 -16.41 -12.22 10.03
C ARG A 191 -16.03 -11.83 11.47
N LYS A 192 -15.25 -12.68 12.16
CA LYS A 192 -14.77 -12.42 13.51
C LYS A 192 -13.88 -11.17 13.56
N ILE A 193 -12.91 -11.05 12.67
CA ILE A 193 -12.01 -9.90 12.60
C ILE A 193 -12.77 -8.63 12.17
N ALA A 194 -13.63 -8.71 11.18
CA ALA A 194 -14.46 -7.59 10.76
C ALA A 194 -15.37 -7.07 11.91
N LYS A 195 -15.93 -7.97 12.73
CA LYS A 195 -16.67 -7.60 13.94
C LYS A 195 -15.79 -6.89 14.97
N LYS A 196 -14.53 -7.33 15.17
CA LYS A 196 -13.56 -6.63 16.03
C LYS A 196 -13.28 -5.22 15.51
N LEU A 197 -13.04 -5.05 14.21
CA LEU A 197 -12.82 -3.74 13.57
C LEU A 197 -13.99 -2.77 13.78
N ARG A 198 -15.22 -3.26 13.89
CA ARG A 198 -16.43 -2.47 14.16
C ARG A 198 -16.74 -2.29 15.65
N SER A 199 -15.92 -2.85 16.54
CA SER A 199 -16.15 -2.72 17.99
C SER A 199 -15.87 -1.30 18.47
N LYS A 200 -16.62 -0.85 19.49
CA LYS A 200 -16.43 0.47 20.12
C LYS A 200 -14.99 0.68 20.57
N LYS A 201 -14.33 -0.34 21.11
CA LYS A 201 -12.92 -0.28 21.55
C LYS A 201 -12.01 0.15 20.42
N ILE A 202 -12.12 -0.45 19.24
CA ILE A 202 -11.29 -0.15 18.08
C ILE A 202 -11.69 1.17 17.42
N MET A 203 -12.99 1.44 17.30
CA MET A 203 -13.51 2.68 16.73
C MET A 203 -13.13 3.92 17.55
N ASN A 204 -12.88 3.79 18.86
CA ASN A 204 -12.36 4.87 19.69
C ASN A 204 -10.91 5.24 19.37
N HIS A 205 -10.14 4.41 18.65
CA HIS A 205 -8.82 4.77 18.15
C HIS A 205 -8.90 5.70 16.95
N CYS A 206 -9.48 6.87 17.14
CA CYS A 206 -9.63 7.86 16.08
C CYS A 206 -9.13 9.24 16.51
N ARG A 207 -8.85 10.08 15.52
CA ARG A 207 -8.54 11.51 15.68
C ARG A 207 -9.50 12.33 14.81
N VAL A 208 -10.22 13.23 15.43
CA VAL A 208 -11.06 14.21 14.73
C VAL A 208 -10.24 15.45 14.40
N VAL A 209 -10.15 15.79 13.14
CA VAL A 209 -9.53 17.01 12.64
C VAL A 209 -10.65 17.98 12.27
N LYS A 210 -10.81 19.01 13.07
CA LYS A 210 -11.80 20.09 12.84
C LYS A 210 -11.25 21.10 11.82
N SER A 211 -12.08 21.60 10.94
CA SER A 211 -11.75 22.73 10.06
C SER A 211 -13.02 23.47 9.64
N ASN A 212 -12.84 24.69 9.10
CA ASN A 212 -13.96 25.52 8.60
C ASN A 212 -14.75 24.84 7.46
N LYS A 213 -14.15 23.84 6.80
CA LYS A 213 -14.79 23.05 5.71
C LYS A 213 -15.43 21.74 6.21
N GLY A 214 -15.62 21.57 7.53
CA GLY A 214 -16.16 20.38 8.16
C GLY A 214 -15.11 19.48 8.81
N ASN A 215 -15.55 18.50 9.57
CA ASN A 215 -14.71 17.57 10.29
C ASN A 215 -14.20 16.44 9.39
N LYS A 216 -13.01 15.91 9.73
CA LYS A 216 -12.47 14.69 9.15
C LYS A 216 -12.08 13.74 10.29
N ILE A 217 -12.55 12.50 10.22
CA ILE A 217 -12.20 11.46 11.19
C ILE A 217 -11.09 10.59 10.58
N ASN A 218 -10.01 10.41 11.32
CA ASN A 218 -8.90 9.52 10.95
C ASN A 218 -8.81 8.40 11.98
N TYR A 219 -9.11 7.19 11.57
CA TYR A 219 -8.96 6.00 12.39
C TYR A 219 -7.49 5.53 12.39
N LYS A 220 -7.05 5.00 13.52
CA LYS A 220 -5.67 4.54 13.77
C LYS A 220 -5.70 3.11 14.32
N PHE A 221 -6.21 2.17 13.55
CA PHE A 221 -6.29 0.77 13.95
C PHE A 221 -4.92 0.11 14.10
N ASP A 222 -3.91 0.65 13.40
CA ASP A 222 -2.50 0.27 13.52
C ASP A 222 -1.92 0.39 14.93
N LYS A 223 -2.61 1.08 15.84
CA LYS A 223 -2.24 1.12 17.26
C LYS A 223 -2.57 -0.15 18.03
N ASP A 224 -3.55 -0.93 17.60
CA ASP A 224 -3.86 -2.23 18.19
C ASP A 224 -3.02 -3.33 17.50
N GLN A 225 -1.79 -3.54 18.01
CA GLN A 225 -0.83 -4.48 17.44
C GLN A 225 -1.35 -5.93 17.43
N SER A 226 -2.16 -6.31 18.42
CA SER A 226 -2.76 -7.65 18.48
C SER A 226 -3.74 -7.87 17.34
N LEU A 227 -4.62 -6.88 17.10
CA LEU A 227 -5.57 -6.95 16.00
C LEU A 227 -4.86 -6.91 14.64
N MET A 228 -3.85 -6.06 14.49
CA MET A 228 -3.06 -5.99 13.26
C MET A 228 -2.39 -7.32 12.93
N LYS A 229 -1.81 -7.98 13.95
CA LYS A 229 -1.21 -9.31 13.79
C LYS A 229 -2.23 -10.35 13.34
N GLU A 230 -3.43 -10.39 13.98
CA GLU A 230 -4.51 -11.30 13.56
C GLU A 230 -4.95 -11.05 12.11
N ILE A 231 -5.05 -9.78 11.70
CA ILE A 231 -5.40 -9.40 10.32
C ILE A 231 -4.33 -9.91 9.35
N ASP A 232 -3.06 -9.64 9.62
CA ASP A 232 -1.98 -9.99 8.70
C ASP A 232 -1.77 -11.51 8.62
N GLU A 233 -1.95 -12.24 9.72
CA GLU A 233 -1.96 -13.72 9.70
C GLU A 233 -3.08 -14.26 8.82
N LEU A 234 -4.29 -13.72 8.93
CA LEU A 234 -5.41 -14.11 8.06
C LEU A 234 -5.13 -13.77 6.60
N ILE A 235 -4.58 -12.60 6.30
CA ILE A 235 -4.21 -12.21 4.93
C ILE A 235 -3.18 -13.17 4.33
N HIS A 236 -2.17 -13.59 5.10
CA HIS A 236 -1.20 -14.58 4.65
C HIS A 236 -1.86 -15.89 4.23
N VAL A 237 -2.82 -16.37 4.99
CA VAL A 237 -3.54 -17.61 4.68
C VAL A 237 -4.47 -17.41 3.48
N LEU A 238 -5.24 -16.31 3.44
CA LEU A 238 -6.18 -16.02 2.36
C LEU A 238 -5.50 -15.95 0.98
N TYR A 239 -4.32 -15.31 0.92
CA TYR A 239 -3.56 -15.15 -0.32
C TYR A 239 -2.50 -16.24 -0.50
N GLU A 240 -2.40 -17.22 0.41
CA GLU A 240 -1.40 -18.30 0.41
C GLU A 240 0.04 -17.75 0.31
N LEU A 241 0.31 -16.61 0.96
CA LEU A 241 1.59 -15.95 0.82
C LEU A 241 2.71 -16.78 1.45
N LYS A 242 3.76 -17.06 0.68
CA LYS A 242 4.92 -17.83 1.15
C LYS A 242 5.85 -17.02 2.03
N GLU A 243 5.92 -15.71 1.76
CA GLU A 243 6.82 -14.80 2.47
C GLU A 243 6.08 -14.00 3.54
N LYS A 244 6.56 -14.10 4.77
CA LYS A 244 6.04 -13.31 5.92
C LYS A 244 6.81 -12.00 6.05
N CYS A 245 6.12 -10.98 6.57
CA CYS A 245 6.73 -9.74 7.09
C CYS A 245 7.42 -8.79 6.10
N ILE A 246 7.15 -8.86 4.80
CA ILE A 246 7.68 -7.86 3.85
C ILE A 246 6.99 -6.49 3.95
N PHE A 247 5.79 -6.45 4.56
CA PHE A 247 4.95 -5.24 4.56
C PHE A 247 5.47 -4.15 5.49
N HIS A 248 6.15 -4.52 6.58
CA HIS A 248 6.75 -3.56 7.53
C HIS A 248 7.88 -2.72 6.91
N ALA A 249 8.62 -3.27 5.96
CA ALA A 249 9.73 -2.57 5.31
C ALA A 249 9.31 -1.26 4.62
N HIS A 250 8.04 -1.13 4.26
CA HIS A 250 7.50 0.09 3.65
C HIS A 250 7.16 1.20 4.66
N LYS A 251 7.11 0.92 5.96
CA LYS A 251 6.93 1.94 7.00
C LYS A 251 8.21 2.73 7.26
N SER A 252 9.37 2.10 7.14
CA SER A 252 10.69 2.74 7.29
C SER A 252 11.40 2.77 5.93
N ASN A 253 10.96 3.60 5.02
CA ASN A 253 11.55 3.76 3.70
C ASN A 253 12.85 4.60 3.70
N SER A 254 13.60 4.65 4.79
CA SER A 254 14.90 5.32 4.84
C SER A 254 16.02 4.36 4.44
N LEU A 255 17.11 4.88 3.91
CA LEU A 255 18.32 4.09 3.65
C LEU A 255 18.85 3.43 4.93
N GLU A 256 18.74 4.10 6.08
CA GLU A 256 19.07 3.55 7.40
C GLU A 256 18.21 2.32 7.79
N GLY A 257 16.98 2.24 7.27
CA GLY A 257 16.07 1.11 7.53
C GLY A 257 16.32 -0.11 6.65
N LEU A 258 17.22 -0.02 5.68
CA LEU A 258 17.70 -1.15 4.90
C LEU A 258 18.79 -1.84 5.73
N SER A 259 18.46 -2.98 6.34
CA SER A 259 19.49 -3.77 7.04
C SER A 259 20.59 -4.17 6.05
N ARG A 260 21.84 -4.25 6.51
CA ARG A 260 22.98 -4.73 5.70
C ARG A 260 22.69 -6.07 5.01
N ARG A 261 21.82 -6.90 5.59
CA ARG A 261 21.38 -8.20 5.04
C ARG A 261 20.53 -8.07 3.77
N GLU A 262 19.70 -7.02 3.65
CA GLU A 262 18.92 -6.76 2.42
C GLU A 262 19.80 -6.27 1.26
N PHE A 263 20.93 -5.65 1.57
CA PHE A 263 21.95 -5.24 0.58
C PHE A 263 22.71 -6.42 -0.02
N THR A 264 23.00 -7.46 0.76
CA THR A 264 23.71 -8.65 0.25
C THR A 264 22.83 -9.45 -0.70
N ASP A 265 21.56 -9.61 -0.41
CA ASP A 265 20.61 -10.33 -1.28
C ASP A 265 20.38 -9.65 -2.64
N SER A 266 20.66 -8.34 -2.78
CA SER A 266 20.48 -7.61 -4.03
C SER A 266 21.70 -7.69 -4.97
N ARG A 267 22.87 -8.07 -4.47
CA ARG A 267 24.13 -8.18 -5.27
C ARG A 267 24.37 -9.58 -5.85
N GLU A 268 23.63 -10.60 -5.41
CA GLU A 268 23.77 -11.97 -5.89
C GLU A 268 22.85 -12.31 -7.09
N ASN A 269 22.52 -11.30 -7.94
CA ASN A 269 21.65 -11.50 -9.11
C ASN A 269 22.26 -10.97 -10.39
#